data_5234a243b3b5e5c376319efc31ffbe43
#
_entry.id   5234a243b3b5e5c376319efc31ffbe43
#
_cell.length_a   1.000
_cell.length_b   1.000
_cell.length_c   1.000
_cell.angle_alpha   90.00
_cell.angle_beta   90.00
_cell.angle_gamma   90.00
#
_symmetry.space_group_name_H-M   'P 1'
#
loop_
_entity.id
_entity.type
_entity.pdbx_description
1 polymer ?
#
loop_
_entity_poly.entity_id
_entity_poly.type
_entity_poly.pdbx_seq_one_letter_code
_entity_poly.pdbx_strand_id
1 'polypeptide(L)'
;MRERAIDSFWAAGVGIGIGMTASLLVPARVALLCGFGAGITVGASVLRVRNIVEREREKTQTQLDRILEQLDPDYKTVENYLPPKIKTAKKDNVKLQIPLEIELEEPECDRAIAWLKDRNIEVKNYHKPAPDDRVFNYVALLLGRKYDLVKYLYLKIKRNHHENQSFSLNLSSHPPQEIGACTQFAKTLFERAFLKEYRYHRNNKTIYANTIKEGSIKRFFDGNWFERFIKLEIVEILATQAVQYQLLVNSQIVLATGEDFELDMLFLIEGEPLWIECKTGDYQTHIEKYSKFRGTLGISPDRALLVILDLKDELTDSLTSLYGLRVLNQNNLLSFISDSIADN
;
A
#
# COMPACT_ATOMS: atom_id res chain seq x y z
N MET A 1 6.35 -45.28 -13.52
CA MET A 1 7.65 -44.87 -12.90
C MET A 1 8.06 -43.43 -13.21
N ARG A 2 7.51 -42.76 -14.21
CA ARG A 2 7.83 -41.32 -14.52
C ARG A 2 7.07 -40.32 -13.65
N GLU A 3 5.85 -40.60 -13.22
CA GLU A 3 5.05 -39.68 -12.40
C GLU A 3 5.55 -39.54 -10.96
N ARG A 4 6.12 -40.60 -10.36
CA ARG A 4 6.69 -40.51 -9.01
C ARG A 4 7.98 -39.67 -8.91
N ALA A 5 8.66 -39.47 -10.03
CA ALA A 5 9.86 -38.65 -10.11
C ALA A 5 9.53 -37.12 -10.17
N ILE A 6 8.34 -36.79 -10.70
CA ILE A 6 7.88 -35.40 -10.83
C ILE A 6 7.39 -34.89 -9.48
N ASP A 7 6.65 -35.72 -8.71
CA ASP A 7 6.16 -35.31 -7.38
C ASP A 7 7.29 -35.12 -6.36
N SER A 8 8.37 -35.93 -6.46
CA SER A 8 9.54 -35.71 -5.61
C SER A 8 10.35 -34.47 -6.01
N PHE A 9 10.28 -34.05 -7.28
CA PHE A 9 10.92 -32.84 -7.76
C PHE A 9 10.19 -31.56 -7.31
N TRP A 10 8.86 -31.62 -7.26
CA TRP A 10 8.03 -30.50 -6.77
C TRP A 10 8.12 -30.33 -5.23
N ALA A 11 8.16 -31.41 -4.49
CA ALA A 11 8.36 -31.35 -3.04
C ALA A 11 9.75 -30.78 -2.65
N ALA A 12 10.78 -31.06 -3.47
CA ALA A 12 12.10 -30.45 -3.33
C ALA A 12 12.12 -28.97 -3.79
N GLY A 13 11.33 -28.66 -4.82
CA GLY A 13 11.26 -27.30 -5.40
C GLY A 13 10.60 -26.27 -4.46
N VAL A 14 9.56 -26.66 -3.73
CA VAL A 14 8.91 -25.77 -2.74
C VAL A 14 9.82 -25.50 -1.54
N GLY A 15 10.61 -26.50 -1.14
CA GLY A 15 11.65 -26.31 -0.11
C GLY A 15 12.79 -25.41 -0.57
N ILE A 16 13.15 -25.48 -1.85
CA ILE A 16 14.21 -24.67 -2.47
C ILE A 16 13.73 -23.25 -2.77
N GLY A 17 12.44 -23.03 -3.06
CA GLY A 17 11.87 -21.70 -3.34
C GLY A 17 11.87 -20.79 -2.10
N ILE A 18 11.61 -21.32 -0.91
CA ILE A 18 11.77 -20.61 0.36
C ILE A 18 13.26 -20.53 0.76
N GLY A 19 14.07 -21.51 0.34
CA GLY A 19 15.51 -21.52 0.55
C GLY A 19 16.29 -20.69 -0.46
N MET A 20 15.79 -20.42 -1.68
CA MET A 20 16.56 -19.69 -2.69
C MET A 20 16.61 -18.19 -2.48
N THR A 21 15.65 -17.58 -1.83
CA THR A 21 15.82 -16.20 -1.33
C THR A 21 16.76 -16.12 -0.12
N ALA A 22 16.95 -17.25 0.59
CA ALA A 22 17.94 -17.36 1.68
C ALA A 22 19.24 -18.08 1.26
N SER A 23 19.22 -18.93 0.20
CA SER A 23 20.34 -19.82 -0.17
C SER A 23 21.36 -19.23 -1.13
N LEU A 24 21.15 -18.02 -1.62
CA LEU A 24 22.27 -17.26 -2.18
C LEU A 24 23.34 -16.90 -1.12
N LEU A 25 23.07 -17.20 0.17
CA LEU A 25 23.90 -16.82 1.29
C LEU A 25 24.27 -17.95 2.26
N VAL A 26 23.83 -19.21 2.03
CA VAL A 26 24.15 -20.33 2.95
C VAL A 26 24.98 -21.39 2.23
N PRO A 27 26.19 -21.74 2.73
CA PRO A 27 27.02 -22.80 2.13
C PRO A 27 26.30 -24.15 2.11
N ALA A 28 26.38 -24.85 0.98
CA ALA A 28 25.70 -26.14 0.69
C ALA A 28 25.86 -27.25 1.77
N ARG A 29 26.75 -27.09 2.73
CA ARG A 29 26.96 -28.03 3.85
C ARG A 29 25.87 -28.00 4.92
N VAL A 30 25.02 -26.97 4.98
CA VAL A 30 23.94 -26.84 5.96
C VAL A 30 22.66 -27.53 5.49
N ALA A 31 22.47 -27.65 4.19
CA ALA A 31 21.28 -28.30 3.61
C ALA A 31 21.28 -29.83 3.78
N LEU A 32 22.46 -30.45 3.97
CA LEU A 32 22.60 -31.90 4.09
C LEU A 32 22.27 -32.44 5.50
N LEU A 33 22.24 -31.59 6.52
CA LEU A 33 22.01 -31.97 7.92
C LEU A 33 20.52 -32.02 8.33
N CYS A 34 19.62 -31.55 7.49
CA CYS A 34 18.16 -31.60 7.76
C CYS A 34 17.48 -32.92 7.37
N GLY A 35 18.23 -33.90 6.87
CA GLY A 35 17.68 -35.14 6.32
C GLY A 35 17.69 -36.39 7.20
N PHE A 36 18.38 -36.41 8.33
CA PHE A 36 18.46 -37.64 9.13
C PHE A 36 18.51 -37.38 10.64
N GLY A 37 17.48 -37.85 11.33
CA GLY A 37 17.56 -38.39 12.68
C GLY A 37 17.12 -37.51 13.86
N ALA A 38 16.11 -38.00 14.53
CA ALA A 38 15.75 -37.88 15.96
C ALA A 38 15.69 -36.50 16.64
N GLY A 39 14.54 -36.17 17.11
CA GLY A 39 13.92 -35.00 17.76
C GLY A 39 14.72 -34.11 18.72
N ILE A 40 15.97 -34.32 19.01
CA ILE A 40 16.73 -33.47 19.96
C ILE A 40 17.75 -32.58 19.25
N THR A 41 18.27 -32.99 18.09
CA THR A 41 19.25 -32.19 17.31
C THR A 41 18.61 -31.13 16.43
N VAL A 42 17.32 -31.26 16.11
CA VAL A 42 16.59 -30.32 15.24
C VAL A 42 16.42 -28.96 15.93
N GLY A 43 16.14 -28.91 17.22
CA GLY A 43 15.96 -27.66 17.96
C GLY A 43 17.24 -26.79 17.98
N ALA A 44 18.39 -27.40 18.21
CA ALA A 44 19.66 -26.67 18.24
C ALA A 44 20.10 -26.20 16.83
N SER A 45 19.78 -26.96 15.79
CA SER A 45 20.08 -26.62 14.40
C SER A 45 19.17 -25.50 13.90
N VAL A 46 17.87 -25.51 14.23
CA VAL A 46 16.91 -24.46 13.91
C VAL A 46 17.29 -23.14 14.60
N LEU A 47 17.70 -23.18 15.87
CA LEU A 47 18.19 -22.00 16.58
C LEU A 47 19.47 -21.43 15.96
N ARG A 48 20.40 -22.29 15.52
CA ARG A 48 21.63 -21.83 14.82
C ARG A 48 21.31 -21.21 13.46
N VAL A 49 20.42 -21.79 12.68
CA VAL A 49 19.99 -21.23 11.39
C VAL A 49 19.27 -19.90 11.61
N ARG A 50 18.40 -19.82 12.59
CA ARG A 50 17.72 -18.57 12.96
C ARG A 50 18.72 -17.47 13.33
N ASN A 51 19.70 -17.77 14.17
CA ASN A 51 20.73 -16.81 14.58
C ASN A 51 21.64 -16.38 13.41
N ILE A 52 21.91 -17.27 12.44
CA ILE A 52 22.66 -16.93 11.24
C ILE A 52 21.83 -16.00 10.35
N VAL A 53 20.55 -16.30 10.13
CA VAL A 53 19.63 -15.48 9.34
C VAL A 53 19.44 -14.10 9.97
N GLU A 54 19.29 -14.03 11.30
CA GLU A 54 19.19 -12.77 12.03
C GLU A 54 20.47 -11.93 11.88
N ARG A 55 21.66 -12.53 12.01
CA ARG A 55 22.93 -11.83 11.81
C ARG A 55 23.14 -11.33 10.38
N GLU A 56 22.75 -12.10 9.39
CA GLU A 56 22.84 -11.65 7.98
C GLU A 56 21.82 -10.55 7.67
N ARG A 57 20.65 -10.62 8.28
CA ARG A 57 19.65 -9.54 8.20
C ARG A 57 20.15 -8.24 8.85
N GLU A 58 20.80 -8.34 10.02
CA GLU A 58 21.40 -7.18 10.68
C GLU A 58 22.53 -6.57 9.85
N LYS A 59 23.38 -7.39 9.23
CA LYS A 59 24.44 -6.91 8.34
C LYS A 59 23.87 -6.20 7.10
N THR A 60 22.84 -6.80 6.49
CA THR A 60 22.18 -6.21 5.31
C THR A 60 21.49 -4.90 5.68
N GLN A 61 20.84 -4.85 6.83
CA GLN A 61 20.24 -3.61 7.35
C GLN A 61 21.30 -2.55 7.61
N THR A 62 22.42 -2.92 8.24
CA THR A 62 23.54 -2.00 8.50
C THR A 62 24.19 -1.48 7.22
N GLN A 63 24.26 -2.31 6.16
CA GLN A 63 24.73 -1.87 4.85
C GLN A 63 23.75 -0.93 4.17
N LEU A 64 22.46 -1.23 4.26
CA LEU A 64 21.40 -0.36 3.75
C LEU A 64 21.40 1.00 4.45
N ASP A 65 21.54 0.99 5.78
CA ASP A 65 21.61 2.22 6.57
C ASP A 65 22.84 3.07 6.20
N ARG A 66 24.00 2.43 5.92
CA ARG A 66 25.19 3.14 5.42
C ARG A 66 25.01 3.73 4.03
N ILE A 67 24.33 3.01 3.14
CA ILE A 67 24.01 3.52 1.79
C ILE A 67 23.06 4.69 1.89
N LEU A 68 22.04 4.59 2.74
CA LEU A 68 21.09 5.67 2.98
C LEU A 68 21.77 6.90 3.62
N GLU A 69 22.70 6.70 4.55
CA GLU A 69 23.53 7.78 5.10
C GLU A 69 24.42 8.47 4.05
N GLN A 70 24.89 7.72 3.05
CA GLN A 70 25.70 8.30 1.95
C GLN A 70 24.83 9.07 0.94
N LEU A 71 23.57 8.66 0.77
CA LEU A 71 22.62 9.29 -0.14
C LEU A 71 21.90 10.49 0.50
N ASP A 72 21.69 10.45 1.80
CA ASP A 72 21.05 11.51 2.59
C ASP A 72 21.73 11.59 3.96
N PRO A 73 22.68 12.54 4.16
CA PRO A 73 23.38 12.73 5.45
C PRO A 73 22.45 12.99 6.65
N ASP A 74 21.22 13.44 6.38
CA ASP A 74 20.22 13.74 7.41
C ASP A 74 19.30 12.54 7.73
N TYR A 75 19.51 11.38 7.10
CA TYR A 75 18.68 10.17 7.31
C TYR A 75 18.57 9.74 8.78
N LYS A 76 19.61 9.94 9.58
CA LYS A 76 19.58 9.64 11.04
C LYS A 76 18.87 10.67 11.89
N THR A 77 18.62 11.88 11.36
CA THR A 77 17.95 12.96 12.10
C THR A 77 16.44 12.88 12.07
N VAL A 78 15.85 11.90 11.34
CA VAL A 78 14.39 11.71 11.30
C VAL A 78 13.79 11.35 12.68
N GLU A 79 14.58 10.84 13.62
CA GLU A 79 14.14 10.67 15.01
C GLU A 79 13.94 12.01 15.78
N ASN A 80 14.47 13.14 15.29
CA ASN A 80 14.47 14.43 15.96
C ASN A 80 13.92 15.61 15.14
N TYR A 81 13.23 15.36 14.03
CA TYR A 81 12.70 16.45 13.21
C TYR A 81 11.46 17.06 13.86
N LEU A 82 11.64 18.19 14.56
CA LEU A 82 10.58 19.10 14.91
C LEU A 82 10.29 20.01 13.69
N PRO A 83 9.08 19.96 13.11
CA PRO A 83 8.74 20.84 12.00
C PRO A 83 8.76 22.30 12.44
N PRO A 84 9.13 23.25 11.55
CA PRO A 84 9.14 24.67 11.86
C PRO A 84 7.74 25.13 12.28
N LYS A 85 7.67 26.01 13.30
CA LYS A 85 6.43 26.56 13.84
C LYS A 85 5.63 27.27 12.75
N ILE A 86 4.60 26.61 12.26
CA ILE A 86 3.58 27.21 11.40
C ILE A 86 2.77 28.18 12.27
N LYS A 87 2.72 29.45 11.86
CA LYS A 87 1.91 30.49 12.49
C LYS A 87 0.45 30.05 12.49
N THR A 88 -0.14 30.00 13.66
CA THR A 88 -1.51 29.60 13.95
C THR A 88 -2.53 30.36 13.09
N ALA A 89 -3.14 29.69 12.14
CA ALA A 89 -4.44 30.06 11.60
C ALA A 89 -5.52 29.66 12.63
N LYS A 90 -6.56 30.50 12.73
CA LYS A 90 -7.63 30.40 13.72
C LYS A 90 -8.26 29.00 13.77
N LYS A 91 -8.49 28.53 15.00
CA LYS A 91 -9.29 27.35 15.32
C LYS A 91 -10.71 27.50 14.80
N ASP A 92 -10.99 26.89 13.68
CA ASP A 92 -12.34 26.45 13.36
C ASP A 92 -12.41 24.96 13.65
N ASN A 93 -13.16 24.63 14.73
CA ASN A 93 -13.52 23.26 15.07
C ASN A 93 -14.54 22.74 14.03
N VAL A 94 -14.11 22.45 12.84
CA VAL A 94 -14.89 21.69 11.89
C VAL A 94 -14.86 20.24 12.37
N LYS A 95 -15.91 19.81 13.06
CA LYS A 95 -16.23 18.40 13.20
C LYS A 95 -16.42 17.87 11.77
N LEU A 96 -15.40 17.26 11.20
CA LEU A 96 -15.52 16.50 9.97
C LEU A 96 -16.42 15.29 10.28
N GLN A 97 -17.72 15.49 10.18
CA GLN A 97 -18.67 14.39 10.10
C GLN A 97 -18.56 13.87 8.66
N ILE A 98 -17.71 12.86 8.45
CA ILE A 98 -17.76 12.07 7.23
C ILE A 98 -19.09 11.33 7.29
N PRO A 99 -20.05 11.58 6.38
CA PRO A 99 -21.32 10.87 6.38
C PRO A 99 -21.02 9.37 6.23
N LEU A 100 -21.64 8.55 7.06
CA LEU A 100 -21.55 7.08 6.99
C LEU A 100 -22.19 6.54 5.71
N GLU A 101 -22.98 7.36 5.03
CA GLU A 101 -23.83 7.04 3.88
C GLU A 101 -23.35 7.79 2.64
N ILE A 102 -22.09 7.57 2.25
CA ILE A 102 -21.73 7.87 0.87
C ILE A 102 -22.20 6.66 0.05
N GLU A 103 -23.49 6.66 -0.33
CA GLU A 103 -23.97 5.84 -1.44
C GLU A 103 -23.43 6.47 -2.71
N LEU A 104 -22.23 6.09 -3.07
CA LEU A 104 -21.74 6.33 -4.42
C LEU A 104 -22.44 5.30 -5.30
N GLU A 105 -23.35 5.77 -6.16
CA GLU A 105 -23.82 4.95 -7.28
C GLU A 105 -22.58 4.43 -8.01
N GLU A 106 -22.62 3.14 -8.36
CA GLU A 106 -21.50 2.56 -9.06
C GLU A 106 -21.47 3.09 -10.46
N PRO A 107 -20.32 3.63 -10.88
CA PRO A 107 -20.19 4.03 -12.25
C PRO A 107 -20.23 2.79 -13.15
N GLU A 108 -20.93 2.90 -14.26
CA GLU A 108 -20.86 1.92 -15.33
C GLU A 108 -19.40 1.72 -15.74
N CYS A 109 -19.04 0.51 -16.19
CA CYS A 109 -17.68 0.20 -16.63
C CYS A 109 -17.61 -0.32 -18.08
N ASP A 110 -18.76 -0.48 -18.75
CA ASP A 110 -18.84 -1.11 -20.08
C ASP A 110 -18.03 -0.38 -21.14
N ARG A 111 -18.03 0.96 -21.13
CA ARG A 111 -17.23 1.75 -22.07
C ARG A 111 -15.74 1.68 -21.76
N ALA A 112 -15.35 1.57 -20.47
CA ALA A 112 -13.96 1.37 -20.09
C ALA A 112 -13.44 -0.01 -20.54
N ILE A 113 -14.28 -1.04 -20.43
CA ILE A 113 -13.99 -2.38 -20.95
C ILE A 113 -13.88 -2.35 -22.49
N ALA A 114 -14.80 -1.69 -23.17
CA ALA A 114 -14.76 -1.54 -24.63
C ALA A 114 -13.50 -0.80 -25.08
N TRP A 115 -13.13 0.28 -24.36
CA TRP A 115 -11.91 1.05 -24.64
C TRP A 115 -10.62 0.21 -24.55
N LEU A 116 -10.53 -0.71 -23.58
CA LEU A 116 -9.42 -1.67 -23.46
C LEU A 116 -9.45 -2.69 -24.59
N LYS A 117 -10.65 -3.21 -24.94
CA LYS A 117 -10.83 -4.19 -25.99
C LYS A 117 -10.40 -3.65 -27.36
N ASP A 118 -10.65 -2.39 -27.66
CA ASP A 118 -10.23 -1.73 -28.90
C ASP A 118 -8.69 -1.66 -29.03
N ARG A 119 -7.98 -1.86 -27.91
CA ARG A 119 -6.51 -1.95 -27.82
C ARG A 119 -5.98 -3.38 -27.77
N ASN A 120 -6.85 -4.36 -28.05
CA ASN A 120 -6.55 -5.80 -27.93
C ASN A 120 -6.15 -6.19 -26.49
N ILE A 121 -6.73 -5.56 -25.49
CA ILE A 121 -6.55 -5.87 -24.07
C ILE A 121 -7.84 -6.52 -23.56
N GLU A 122 -7.72 -7.74 -23.05
CA GLU A 122 -8.83 -8.50 -22.50
C GLU A 122 -8.97 -8.24 -21.01
N VAL A 123 -10.19 -7.94 -20.53
CA VAL A 123 -10.50 -7.85 -19.10
C VAL A 123 -10.98 -9.21 -18.61
N LYS A 124 -10.17 -9.89 -17.81
CA LYS A 124 -10.52 -11.19 -17.20
C LYS A 124 -11.46 -11.05 -16.02
N ASN A 125 -11.16 -10.10 -15.16
CA ASN A 125 -11.90 -9.86 -13.92
C ASN A 125 -11.73 -8.41 -13.49
N TYR A 126 -12.67 -7.89 -12.70
CA TYR A 126 -12.61 -6.57 -12.08
C TYR A 126 -13.39 -6.56 -10.76
N HIS A 127 -13.12 -5.59 -9.93
CA HIS A 127 -13.82 -5.44 -8.65
C HIS A 127 -15.30 -5.13 -8.89
N LYS A 128 -16.16 -5.96 -8.31
CA LYS A 128 -17.60 -5.70 -8.20
C LYS A 128 -17.92 -5.32 -6.76
N PRO A 129 -18.77 -4.33 -6.55
CA PRO A 129 -19.09 -3.90 -5.23
C PRO A 129 -19.63 -5.00 -4.32
N ALA A 130 -19.20 -4.91 -3.09
CA ALA A 130 -19.57 -5.82 -2.04
C ALA A 130 -20.19 -5.04 -0.85
N PRO A 131 -21.10 -5.65 -0.07
CA PRO A 131 -21.76 -4.97 1.05
C PRO A 131 -20.82 -4.40 2.11
N ASP A 132 -19.65 -5.02 2.30
CA ASP A 132 -18.62 -4.59 3.24
C ASP A 132 -17.76 -3.43 2.71
N ASP A 133 -17.79 -3.13 1.41
CA ASP A 133 -17.05 -2.01 0.82
C ASP A 133 -17.33 -0.68 1.51
N ARG A 134 -18.55 -0.44 1.96
CA ARG A 134 -18.90 0.79 2.69
C ARG A 134 -18.04 1.00 3.94
N VAL A 135 -17.82 -0.06 4.69
CA VAL A 135 -17.00 0.01 5.92
C VAL A 135 -15.52 0.23 5.57
N PHE A 136 -15.00 -0.48 4.58
CA PHE A 136 -13.62 -0.30 4.11
C PHE A 136 -13.41 1.09 3.52
N ASN A 137 -14.36 1.61 2.73
CA ASN A 137 -14.32 2.94 2.15
C ASN A 137 -14.32 4.03 3.24
N TYR A 138 -15.17 3.91 4.25
CA TYR A 138 -15.19 4.82 5.39
C TYR A 138 -13.84 4.86 6.13
N VAL A 139 -13.28 3.69 6.43
CA VAL A 139 -11.97 3.60 7.11
C VAL A 139 -10.84 4.12 6.22
N ALA A 140 -10.89 3.90 4.92
CA ALA A 140 -9.92 4.42 3.96
C ALA A 140 -9.93 5.95 3.90
N LEU A 141 -11.12 6.58 3.82
CA LEU A 141 -11.26 8.04 3.86
C LEU A 141 -10.76 8.62 5.20
N LEU A 142 -11.11 7.98 6.31
CA LEU A 142 -10.67 8.44 7.62
C LEU A 142 -9.14 8.36 7.77
N LEU A 143 -8.53 7.28 7.28
CA LEU A 143 -7.08 7.09 7.28
C LEU A 143 -6.40 8.10 6.35
N GLY A 144 -6.86 8.22 5.11
CA GLY A 144 -6.24 9.09 4.10
C GLY A 144 -6.33 10.57 4.48
N ARG A 145 -7.52 11.07 4.84
CA ARG A 145 -7.72 12.48 5.23
C ARG A 145 -7.00 12.89 6.52
N LYS A 146 -6.61 11.92 7.36
CA LYS A 146 -5.88 12.16 8.62
C LYS A 146 -4.50 11.50 8.62
N TYR A 147 -3.99 11.11 7.46
CA TYR A 147 -2.80 10.27 7.37
C TYR A 147 -1.63 10.80 8.20
N ASP A 148 -1.28 12.07 8.05
CA ASP A 148 -0.15 12.69 8.77
C ASP A 148 -0.27 12.60 10.30
N LEU A 149 -1.51 12.62 10.82
CA LEU A 149 -1.78 12.55 12.25
C LEU A 149 -1.82 11.11 12.79
N VAL A 150 -2.08 10.12 11.93
CA VAL A 150 -2.29 8.72 12.35
C VAL A 150 -1.25 7.75 11.77
N LYS A 151 -0.31 8.24 10.96
CA LYS A 151 0.64 7.37 10.25
C LYS A 151 1.47 6.48 11.18
N TYR A 152 1.86 6.96 12.36
CA TYR A 152 2.57 6.14 13.34
C TYR A 152 1.75 4.93 13.79
N LEU A 153 0.46 5.14 14.03
CA LEU A 153 -0.47 4.07 14.36
C LEU A 153 -0.68 3.12 13.18
N TYR A 154 -0.89 3.66 11.97
CA TYR A 154 -1.03 2.87 10.76
C TYR A 154 0.19 1.98 10.51
N LEU A 155 1.40 2.52 10.56
CA LEU A 155 2.64 1.76 10.36
C LEU A 155 2.81 0.69 11.44
N LYS A 156 2.41 0.99 12.69
CA LYS A 156 2.44 0.02 13.78
C LYS A 156 1.45 -1.12 13.53
N ILE A 157 0.23 -0.83 13.07
CA ILE A 157 -0.79 -1.84 12.70
C ILE A 157 -0.26 -2.68 11.54
N LYS A 158 0.22 -2.07 10.44
CA LYS A 158 0.73 -2.77 9.25
C LYS A 158 1.82 -3.77 9.63
N ARG A 159 2.84 -3.36 10.41
CA ARG A 159 3.91 -4.25 10.87
C ARG A 159 3.37 -5.42 11.69
N ASN A 160 2.56 -5.13 12.71
CA ASN A 160 2.11 -6.18 13.64
C ASN A 160 1.06 -7.11 13.04
N HIS A 161 0.34 -6.67 12.00
CA HIS A 161 -0.55 -7.52 11.25
C HIS A 161 0.21 -8.64 10.52
N HIS A 162 1.35 -8.33 9.93
CA HIS A 162 2.23 -9.35 9.32
C HIS A 162 2.76 -10.35 10.33
N GLU A 163 3.11 -9.89 11.53
CA GLU A 163 3.65 -10.72 12.60
C GLU A 163 2.58 -11.44 13.43
N ASN A 164 1.30 -11.14 13.21
CA ASN A 164 0.15 -11.62 14.00
C ASN A 164 0.29 -11.35 15.50
N GLN A 165 0.79 -10.18 15.86
CA GLN A 165 1.10 -9.83 17.25
C GLN A 165 0.20 -8.69 17.74
N SER A 166 -0.03 -8.68 19.06
CA SER A 166 -0.52 -7.50 19.75
C SER A 166 0.59 -6.46 19.84
N PHE A 167 0.22 -5.18 19.88
CA PHE A 167 1.18 -4.10 19.95
C PHE A 167 0.79 -3.04 20.98
N SER A 168 1.78 -2.27 21.40
CA SER A 168 1.58 -1.00 22.11
C SER A 168 2.20 0.15 21.33
N LEU A 169 1.54 1.31 21.39
CA LEU A 169 2.02 2.57 20.82
C LEU A 169 2.01 3.64 21.92
N ASN A 170 3.18 4.08 22.35
CA ASN A 170 3.33 5.16 23.30
C ASN A 170 3.28 6.51 22.55
N LEU A 171 2.33 7.36 22.92
CA LEU A 171 2.10 8.68 22.33
C LEU A 171 2.48 9.83 23.27
N SER A 172 3.23 9.57 24.35
CA SER A 172 3.54 10.59 25.37
C SER A 172 4.37 11.77 24.83
N SER A 173 5.21 11.53 23.82
CA SER A 173 6.01 12.55 23.15
C SER A 173 5.30 13.23 21.97
N HIS A 174 4.11 12.76 21.59
CA HIS A 174 3.36 13.29 20.45
C HIS A 174 2.50 14.50 20.82
N PRO A 175 2.23 15.41 19.87
CA PRO A 175 1.32 16.53 20.06
C PRO A 175 -0.09 16.06 20.45
N PRO A 176 -0.86 16.85 21.22
CA PRO A 176 -2.23 16.49 21.62
C PRO A 176 -3.17 16.16 20.44
N GLN A 177 -2.97 16.82 19.30
CA GLN A 177 -3.75 16.58 18.08
C GLN A 177 -3.50 15.17 17.53
N GLU A 178 -2.25 14.71 17.45
CA GLU A 178 -1.90 13.35 17.01
C GLU A 178 -2.41 12.30 18.01
N ILE A 179 -2.28 12.56 19.32
CA ILE A 179 -2.82 11.66 20.35
C ILE A 179 -4.33 11.51 20.17
N GLY A 180 -5.04 12.62 19.98
CA GLY A 180 -6.48 12.61 19.73
C GLY A 180 -6.86 11.86 18.46
N ALA A 181 -6.17 12.12 17.34
CA ALA A 181 -6.40 11.46 16.07
C ALA A 181 -6.13 9.95 16.16
N CYS A 182 -4.98 9.54 16.71
CA CYS A 182 -4.62 8.12 16.86
C CYS A 182 -5.61 7.37 17.76
N THR A 183 -6.02 7.97 18.90
CA THR A 183 -6.97 7.32 19.81
C THR A 183 -8.35 7.19 19.17
N GLN A 184 -8.82 8.23 18.47
CA GLN A 184 -10.09 8.18 17.74
C GLN A 184 -10.04 7.14 16.62
N PHE A 185 -8.97 7.12 15.82
CA PHE A 185 -8.82 6.17 14.72
C PHE A 185 -8.75 4.73 15.24
N ALA A 186 -7.94 4.43 16.27
CA ALA A 186 -7.89 3.10 16.88
C ALA A 186 -9.23 2.64 17.44
N LYS A 187 -9.99 3.56 18.08
CA LYS A 187 -11.34 3.28 18.55
C LYS A 187 -12.28 2.94 17.39
N THR A 188 -12.25 3.71 16.31
CA THR A 188 -13.05 3.44 15.11
C THR A 188 -12.70 2.09 14.49
N LEU A 189 -11.41 1.76 14.39
CA LEU A 189 -10.96 0.45 13.90
C LEU A 189 -11.51 -0.70 14.75
N PHE A 190 -11.52 -0.55 16.08
CA PHE A 190 -12.09 -1.53 16.99
C PHE A 190 -13.61 -1.66 16.83
N GLU A 191 -14.34 -0.54 16.78
CA GLU A 191 -15.79 -0.51 16.59
C GLU A 191 -16.24 -1.08 15.23
N ARG A 192 -15.37 -1.05 14.23
CA ARG A 192 -15.61 -1.59 12.88
C ARG A 192 -14.97 -2.97 12.64
N ALA A 193 -14.53 -3.65 13.71
CA ALA A 193 -13.93 -4.97 13.65
C ALA A 193 -12.65 -5.08 12.79
N PHE A 194 -11.85 -4.01 12.70
CA PHE A 194 -10.49 -4.05 12.14
C PHE A 194 -9.45 -4.39 13.20
N LEU A 195 -9.76 -4.19 14.47
CA LEU A 195 -8.96 -4.60 15.61
C LEU A 195 -9.77 -5.56 16.50
N LYS A 196 -9.11 -6.61 16.98
CA LYS A 196 -9.71 -7.56 17.92
C LYS A 196 -9.83 -6.98 19.32
N GLU A 197 -8.84 -6.17 19.74
CA GLU A 197 -8.78 -5.53 21.03
C GLU A 197 -8.25 -4.12 20.89
N TYR A 198 -8.75 -3.22 21.74
CA TYR A 198 -8.30 -1.83 21.86
C TYR A 198 -8.43 -1.36 23.31
N ARG A 199 -7.35 -0.76 23.84
CA ARG A 199 -7.34 -0.09 25.13
C ARG A 199 -6.45 1.15 25.04
N TYR A 200 -6.89 2.24 25.64
CA TYR A 200 -6.09 3.46 25.78
C TYR A 200 -5.86 3.79 27.24
N HIS A 201 -4.62 3.87 27.65
CA HIS A 201 -4.21 4.26 28.99
C HIS A 201 -3.86 5.74 29.02
N ARG A 202 -4.75 6.56 29.62
CA ARG A 202 -4.61 8.03 29.65
C ARG A 202 -3.35 8.49 30.39
N ASN A 203 -2.98 7.85 31.49
CA ASN A 203 -1.86 8.27 32.34
C ASN A 203 -0.52 8.24 31.62
N ASN A 204 -0.29 7.22 30.81
CA ASN A 204 0.95 7.06 30.03
C ASN A 204 0.74 7.27 28.52
N LYS A 205 -0.45 7.75 28.10
CA LYS A 205 -0.80 8.02 26.70
C LYS A 205 -0.49 6.87 25.74
N THR A 206 -0.74 5.64 26.16
CA THR A 206 -0.38 4.43 25.40
C THR A 206 -1.62 3.72 24.89
N ILE A 207 -1.63 3.42 23.58
CA ILE A 207 -2.59 2.55 22.92
C ILE A 207 -2.06 1.12 23.02
N TYR A 208 -2.91 0.18 23.43
CA TYR A 208 -2.71 -1.26 23.31
C TYR A 208 -3.77 -1.82 22.39
N ALA A 209 -3.36 -2.59 21.38
CA ALA A 209 -4.27 -3.17 20.42
C ALA A 209 -3.78 -4.52 19.90
N ASN A 210 -4.74 -5.30 19.39
CA ASN A 210 -4.50 -6.58 18.75
C ASN A 210 -5.20 -6.59 17.38
N THR A 211 -4.49 -7.02 16.34
CA THR A 211 -5.01 -7.07 14.97
C THR A 211 -5.89 -8.32 14.77
N ILE A 212 -6.82 -8.24 13.82
CA ILE A 212 -7.63 -9.38 13.39
C ILE A 212 -6.88 -10.11 12.27
N LYS A 213 -6.89 -11.46 12.32
CA LYS A 213 -6.22 -12.33 11.33
C LYS A 213 -7.10 -12.61 10.10
N GLU A 214 -7.76 -11.61 9.60
CA GLU A 214 -8.66 -11.76 8.46
C GLU A 214 -8.00 -11.20 7.19
N GLY A 215 -8.07 -11.97 6.10
CA GLY A 215 -7.31 -11.69 4.87
C GLY A 215 -7.68 -10.37 4.20
N SER A 216 -8.95 -9.94 4.27
CA SER A 216 -9.40 -8.67 3.70
C SER A 216 -8.81 -7.49 4.48
N ILE A 217 -8.78 -7.58 5.83
CA ILE A 217 -8.18 -6.55 6.70
C ILE A 217 -6.67 -6.46 6.46
N LYS A 218 -6.01 -7.62 6.27
CA LYS A 218 -4.59 -7.63 5.91
C LYS A 218 -4.34 -6.89 4.61
N ARG A 219 -5.02 -7.26 3.53
CA ARG A 219 -4.89 -6.58 2.22
C ARG A 219 -5.18 -5.09 2.32
N PHE A 220 -6.18 -4.71 3.12
CA PHE A 220 -6.51 -3.32 3.36
C PHE A 220 -5.31 -2.55 3.91
N PHE A 221 -4.69 -3.00 5.01
CA PHE A 221 -3.53 -2.30 5.59
C PHE A 221 -2.24 -2.47 4.77
N ASP A 222 -2.13 -3.47 3.91
CA ASP A 222 -0.97 -3.64 3.02
C ASP A 222 -0.88 -2.57 1.93
N GLY A 223 -2.04 -2.05 1.47
CA GLY A 223 -2.07 -1.00 0.44
C GLY A 223 -3.46 -0.65 -0.09
N ASN A 224 -4.41 -1.60 -0.08
CA ASN A 224 -5.72 -1.40 -0.68
C ASN A 224 -6.52 -0.20 -0.11
N TRP A 225 -6.25 0.20 1.14
CA TRP A 225 -6.84 1.42 1.71
C TRP A 225 -6.48 2.68 0.91
N PHE A 226 -5.27 2.73 0.36
CA PHE A 226 -4.78 3.89 -0.38
C PHE A 226 -5.44 3.99 -1.76
N GLU A 227 -5.58 2.86 -2.47
CA GLU A 227 -6.33 2.78 -3.71
C GLU A 227 -7.78 3.24 -3.50
N ARG A 228 -8.45 2.74 -2.43
CA ARG A 228 -9.81 3.15 -2.06
C ARG A 228 -9.89 4.64 -1.74
N PHE A 229 -8.95 5.15 -0.98
CA PHE A 229 -8.89 6.58 -0.63
C PHE A 229 -8.79 7.44 -1.89
N ILE A 230 -7.81 7.15 -2.75
CA ILE A 230 -7.58 7.89 -4.00
C ILE A 230 -8.81 7.83 -4.90
N LYS A 231 -9.40 6.64 -5.08
CA LYS A 231 -10.65 6.46 -5.83
C LYS A 231 -11.75 7.39 -5.32
N LEU A 232 -12.00 7.36 -4.03
CA LEU A 232 -13.11 8.09 -3.42
C LEU A 232 -12.93 9.61 -3.50
N GLU A 233 -11.72 10.11 -3.30
CA GLU A 233 -11.41 11.55 -3.43
C GLU A 233 -11.62 12.02 -4.89
N ILE A 234 -11.20 11.24 -5.89
CA ILE A 234 -11.41 11.59 -7.29
C ILE A 234 -12.91 11.57 -7.64
N VAL A 235 -13.63 10.53 -7.21
CA VAL A 235 -15.07 10.42 -7.43
C VAL A 235 -15.82 11.60 -6.80
N GLU A 236 -15.42 12.06 -5.61
CA GLU A 236 -15.99 13.22 -4.95
C GLU A 236 -15.76 14.52 -5.76
N ILE A 237 -14.56 14.69 -6.35
CA ILE A 237 -14.25 15.82 -7.24
C ILE A 237 -15.15 15.78 -8.49
N LEU A 238 -15.21 14.62 -9.18
CA LEU A 238 -16.02 14.46 -10.40
C LEU A 238 -17.50 14.71 -10.14
N ALA A 239 -18.02 14.18 -9.02
CA ALA A 239 -19.41 14.40 -8.62
C ALA A 239 -19.71 15.87 -8.30
N THR A 240 -18.77 16.57 -7.61
CA THR A 240 -18.92 17.98 -7.28
C THR A 240 -18.96 18.86 -8.52
N GLN A 241 -18.23 18.48 -9.57
CA GLN A 241 -18.17 19.20 -10.85
C GLN A 241 -19.23 18.71 -11.87
N ALA A 242 -20.07 17.75 -11.48
CA ALA A 242 -21.08 17.10 -12.33
C ALA A 242 -20.51 16.50 -13.63
N VAL A 243 -19.27 16.01 -13.59
CA VAL A 243 -18.58 15.42 -14.73
C VAL A 243 -18.96 13.96 -14.89
N GLN A 244 -19.29 13.55 -16.13
CA GLN A 244 -19.63 12.17 -16.45
C GLN A 244 -18.37 11.31 -16.54
N TYR A 245 -18.40 10.16 -15.89
CA TYR A 245 -17.26 9.21 -15.92
C TYR A 245 -17.73 7.76 -15.88
N GLN A 246 -16.83 6.87 -16.30
CA GLN A 246 -16.92 5.44 -16.03
C GLN A 246 -15.63 5.01 -15.32
N LEU A 247 -15.70 3.95 -14.55
CA LEU A 247 -14.59 3.51 -13.71
C LEU A 247 -14.47 1.99 -13.70
N LEU A 248 -13.26 1.52 -13.96
CA LEU A 248 -12.85 0.13 -13.80
C LEU A 248 -11.79 0.06 -12.68
N VAL A 249 -12.03 -0.81 -11.68
CA VAL A 249 -11.19 -0.89 -10.46
C VAL A 249 -10.66 -2.29 -10.26
N ASN A 250 -9.41 -2.42 -9.81
CA ASN A 250 -8.74 -3.67 -9.45
C ASN A 250 -8.98 -4.75 -10.52
N SER A 251 -8.59 -4.42 -11.75
CA SER A 251 -8.92 -5.23 -12.91
C SER A 251 -7.75 -6.08 -13.35
N GLN A 252 -7.98 -7.37 -13.48
CA GLN A 252 -7.04 -8.28 -14.09
C GLN A 252 -7.24 -8.27 -15.61
N ILE A 253 -6.21 -7.88 -16.32
CA ILE A 253 -6.22 -7.75 -17.78
C ILE A 253 -5.12 -8.60 -18.40
N VAL A 254 -5.31 -8.96 -19.68
CA VAL A 254 -4.32 -9.65 -20.52
C VAL A 254 -3.99 -8.75 -21.70
N LEU A 255 -2.72 -8.45 -21.86
CA LEU A 255 -2.22 -7.68 -22.99
C LEU A 255 -2.23 -8.50 -24.28
N ALA A 256 -2.16 -7.83 -25.43
CA ALA A 256 -2.03 -8.50 -26.73
C ALA A 256 -0.83 -9.44 -26.82
N THR A 257 0.19 -9.24 -25.98
CA THR A 257 1.36 -10.12 -25.83
C THR A 257 1.09 -11.40 -25.04
N GLY A 258 -0.10 -11.51 -24.40
CA GLY A 258 -0.44 -12.59 -23.47
C GLY A 258 0.05 -12.37 -22.04
N GLU A 259 0.65 -11.22 -21.74
CA GLU A 259 1.10 -10.88 -20.38
C GLU A 259 -0.07 -10.45 -19.51
N ASP A 260 -0.14 -10.98 -18.29
CA ASP A 260 -1.10 -10.56 -17.27
C ASP A 260 -0.66 -9.23 -16.62
N PHE A 261 -1.62 -8.34 -16.42
CA PHE A 261 -1.41 -7.08 -15.73
C PHE A 261 -2.60 -6.79 -14.79
N GLU A 262 -2.35 -6.16 -13.65
CA GLU A 262 -3.37 -5.69 -12.72
C GLU A 262 -3.43 -4.16 -12.80
N LEU A 263 -4.62 -3.64 -13.09
CA LEU A 263 -4.92 -2.21 -13.11
C LEU A 263 -5.54 -1.83 -11.78
N ASP A 264 -4.97 -0.87 -11.07
CA ASP A 264 -5.59 -0.34 -9.87
C ASP A 264 -6.87 0.44 -10.24
N MET A 265 -6.79 1.42 -11.14
CA MET A 265 -7.95 2.21 -11.60
C MET A 265 -7.79 2.70 -13.05
N LEU A 266 -8.88 2.59 -13.81
CA LEU A 266 -9.02 3.24 -15.12
C LEU A 266 -10.34 4.02 -15.15
N PHE A 267 -10.25 5.34 -15.16
CA PHE A 267 -11.38 6.21 -15.42
C PHE A 267 -11.50 6.50 -16.92
N LEU A 268 -12.74 6.63 -17.40
CA LEU A 268 -13.06 7.34 -18.63
C LEU A 268 -13.85 8.58 -18.24
N ILE A 269 -13.19 9.74 -18.24
CA ILE A 269 -13.78 11.02 -17.88
C ILE A 269 -14.15 11.70 -19.20
N GLU A 270 -15.47 11.89 -19.44
CA GLU A 270 -16.00 12.44 -20.71
C GLU A 270 -15.49 11.68 -21.96
N GLY A 271 -15.16 10.40 -21.78
CA GLY A 271 -14.63 9.53 -22.83
C GLY A 271 -13.10 9.47 -22.91
N GLU A 272 -12.39 10.37 -22.22
CA GLU A 272 -10.94 10.39 -22.18
C GLU A 272 -10.39 9.50 -21.06
N PRO A 273 -9.38 8.65 -21.32
CA PRO A 273 -8.83 7.76 -20.31
C PRO A 273 -7.98 8.51 -19.29
N LEU A 274 -8.06 8.07 -18.03
CA LEU A 274 -7.15 8.42 -16.94
C LEU A 274 -6.82 7.14 -16.18
N TRP A 275 -5.59 6.66 -16.37
CA TRP A 275 -5.09 5.48 -15.67
C TRP A 275 -4.32 5.89 -14.42
N ILE A 276 -4.58 5.22 -13.31
CA ILE A 276 -3.97 5.53 -12.01
C ILE A 276 -3.48 4.25 -11.34
N GLU A 277 -2.22 4.26 -10.92
CA GLU A 277 -1.59 3.25 -10.06
C GLU A 277 -1.23 3.86 -8.72
N CYS A 278 -1.43 3.11 -7.63
CA CYS A 278 -1.19 3.55 -6.26
C CYS A 278 -0.12 2.71 -5.58
N LYS A 279 0.81 3.35 -4.87
CA LYS A 279 1.85 2.63 -4.11
C LYS A 279 2.02 3.20 -2.71
N THR A 280 1.99 2.29 -1.72
CA THR A 280 2.24 2.60 -0.29
C THR A 280 3.61 2.12 0.19
N GLY A 281 4.51 1.77 -0.72
CA GLY A 281 5.82 1.20 -0.43
C GLY A 281 6.72 1.25 -1.66
N ASP A 282 7.47 0.18 -1.88
CA ASP A 282 8.41 0.07 -3.00
C ASP A 282 7.71 0.27 -4.36
N TYR A 283 8.01 1.41 -4.99
CA TYR A 283 7.57 1.73 -6.34
C TYR A 283 8.69 1.49 -7.37
N GLN A 284 9.94 1.45 -6.95
CA GLN A 284 11.12 1.43 -7.82
C GLN A 284 11.17 0.18 -8.68
N THR A 285 10.77 -0.96 -8.10
CA THR A 285 10.73 -2.24 -8.82
C THR A 285 9.62 -2.31 -9.89
N HIS A 286 8.65 -1.40 -9.85
CA HIS A 286 7.46 -1.45 -10.71
C HIS A 286 7.37 -0.31 -11.72
N ILE A 287 8.02 0.83 -11.47
CA ILE A 287 7.83 2.06 -12.25
C ILE A 287 8.16 1.90 -13.73
N GLU A 288 9.21 1.13 -14.07
CA GLU A 288 9.54 0.83 -15.48
C GLU A 288 8.45 0.01 -16.17
N LYS A 289 7.83 -0.94 -15.46
CA LYS A 289 6.70 -1.72 -15.98
C LYS A 289 5.52 -0.79 -16.30
N TYR A 290 5.23 0.17 -15.43
CA TYR A 290 4.16 1.15 -15.64
C TYR A 290 4.46 2.09 -16.81
N SER A 291 5.69 2.56 -16.94
CA SER A 291 6.13 3.36 -18.08
C SER A 291 5.90 2.66 -19.41
N LYS A 292 6.27 1.38 -19.51
CA LYS A 292 6.04 0.55 -20.70
C LYS A 292 4.54 0.34 -20.96
N PHE A 293 3.79 0.03 -19.92
CA PHE A 293 2.36 -0.22 -20.03
C PHE A 293 1.59 1.03 -20.48
N ARG A 294 1.95 2.24 -20.03
CA ARG A 294 1.39 3.48 -20.56
C ARG A 294 1.51 3.55 -22.09
N GLY A 295 2.68 3.18 -22.63
CA GLY A 295 2.89 3.11 -24.07
C GLY A 295 1.94 2.12 -24.76
N THR A 296 1.70 0.96 -24.17
CA THR A 296 0.74 -0.04 -24.66
C THR A 296 -0.69 0.49 -24.66
N LEU A 297 -1.07 1.23 -23.62
CA LEU A 297 -2.39 1.89 -23.55
C LEU A 297 -2.55 3.05 -24.56
N GLY A 298 -1.46 3.62 -25.05
CA GLY A 298 -1.49 4.81 -25.90
C GLY A 298 -1.96 6.07 -25.17
N ILE A 299 -1.76 6.14 -23.86
CA ILE A 299 -2.17 7.26 -22.99
C ILE A 299 -1.02 8.26 -22.87
N SER A 300 -1.33 9.57 -22.87
CA SER A 300 -0.34 10.62 -22.65
C SER A 300 0.24 10.55 -21.22
N PRO A 301 1.46 11.07 -21.00
CA PRO A 301 2.05 11.10 -19.65
C PRO A 301 1.15 11.71 -18.58
N ASP A 302 0.43 12.79 -18.92
CA ASP A 302 -0.45 13.50 -17.97
C ASP A 302 -1.76 12.77 -17.69
N ARG A 303 -2.07 11.70 -18.43
CA ARG A 303 -3.23 10.84 -18.23
C ARG A 303 -2.86 9.46 -17.63
N ALA A 304 -1.59 9.26 -17.30
CA ALA A 304 -1.07 8.04 -16.66
C ALA A 304 -0.39 8.41 -15.36
N LEU A 305 -1.11 8.24 -14.25
CA LEU A 305 -0.68 8.69 -12.93
C LEU A 305 -0.09 7.54 -12.11
N LEU A 306 1.04 7.80 -11.47
CA LEU A 306 1.58 6.96 -10.41
C LEU A 306 1.54 7.75 -9.09
N VAL A 307 0.65 7.35 -8.19
CA VAL A 307 0.45 8.02 -6.90
C VAL A 307 1.19 7.25 -5.81
N ILE A 308 2.18 7.90 -5.21
CA ILE A 308 3.07 7.29 -4.22
C ILE A 308 2.86 7.97 -2.87
N LEU A 309 2.48 7.16 -1.87
CA LEU A 309 2.26 7.63 -0.51
C LEU A 309 3.58 8.14 0.10
N ASP A 310 3.54 9.31 0.75
CA ASP A 310 4.69 9.95 1.41
C ASP A 310 5.89 10.27 0.47
N LEU A 311 5.70 10.30 -0.85
CA LEU A 311 6.76 10.75 -1.75
C LEU A 311 7.04 12.23 -1.52
N LYS A 312 8.31 12.59 -1.43
CA LYS A 312 8.75 14.00 -1.32
C LYS A 312 8.43 14.76 -2.62
N ASP A 313 7.94 15.98 -2.51
CA ASP A 313 7.56 16.80 -3.68
C ASP A 313 8.72 16.99 -4.67
N GLU A 314 9.96 17.13 -4.18
CA GLU A 314 11.13 17.33 -5.01
C GLU A 314 11.43 16.15 -5.94
N LEU A 315 10.90 14.95 -5.62
CA LEU A 315 11.10 13.75 -6.43
C LEU A 315 10.02 13.57 -7.50
N THR A 316 8.85 14.19 -7.37
CA THR A 316 7.72 14.01 -8.30
C THR A 316 8.08 14.41 -9.72
N ASP A 317 8.67 15.59 -9.91
CA ASP A 317 9.05 16.10 -11.23
C ASP A 317 10.20 15.32 -11.86
N SER A 318 11.18 14.93 -11.05
CA SER A 318 12.32 14.13 -11.51
C SER A 318 11.88 12.75 -12.00
N LEU A 319 11.01 12.06 -11.25
CA LEU A 319 10.47 10.77 -11.64
C LEU A 319 9.52 10.89 -12.83
N THR A 320 8.70 11.94 -12.90
CA THR A 320 7.84 12.23 -14.06
C THR A 320 8.65 12.35 -15.33
N SER A 321 9.72 13.15 -15.30
CA SER A 321 10.59 13.36 -16.46
C SER A 321 11.32 12.09 -16.87
N LEU A 322 11.77 11.28 -15.91
CA LEU A 322 12.55 10.08 -16.17
C LEU A 322 11.71 8.95 -16.76
N TYR A 323 10.49 8.75 -16.25
CA TYR A 323 9.68 7.59 -16.60
C TYR A 323 8.52 7.87 -17.54
N GLY A 324 8.24 9.16 -17.82
CA GLY A 324 7.13 9.58 -18.70
C GLY A 324 5.76 9.16 -18.15
N LEU A 325 5.61 9.15 -16.83
CA LEU A 325 4.36 9.01 -16.08
C LEU A 325 4.20 10.26 -15.24
N ARG A 326 2.99 10.75 -15.03
CA ARG A 326 2.77 11.80 -14.04
C ARG A 326 2.88 11.19 -12.64
N VAL A 327 4.01 11.44 -11.96
CA VAL A 327 4.23 10.97 -10.59
C VAL A 327 3.75 12.02 -9.61
N LEU A 328 2.91 11.59 -8.67
CA LEU A 328 2.26 12.44 -7.67
C LEU A 328 2.34 11.79 -6.29
N ASN A 329 2.20 12.58 -5.24
CA ASN A 329 1.91 12.08 -3.91
C ASN A 329 0.45 12.37 -3.52
N GLN A 330 0.02 11.91 -2.35
CA GLN A 330 -1.35 12.08 -1.87
C GLN A 330 -1.77 13.55 -1.69
N ASN A 331 -0.83 14.48 -1.54
CA ASN A 331 -1.13 15.87 -1.23
C ASN A 331 -1.34 16.71 -2.51
N ASN A 332 -0.62 16.38 -3.59
CA ASN A 332 -0.70 17.14 -4.85
C ASN A 332 -1.63 16.51 -5.90
N LEU A 333 -2.13 15.28 -5.65
CA LEU A 333 -3.05 14.62 -6.57
C LEU A 333 -4.36 15.40 -6.77
N LEU A 334 -4.99 15.85 -5.67
CA LEU A 334 -6.33 16.43 -5.74
C LEU A 334 -6.34 17.76 -6.50
N SER A 335 -5.33 18.61 -6.30
CA SER A 335 -5.16 19.84 -7.09
C SER A 335 -4.93 19.50 -8.56
N PHE A 336 -4.04 18.54 -8.85
CA PHE A 336 -3.79 18.11 -10.22
C PHE A 336 -5.07 17.62 -10.94
N ILE A 337 -5.89 16.79 -10.29
CA ILE A 337 -7.15 16.30 -10.87
C ILE A 337 -8.13 17.46 -11.08
N SER A 338 -8.30 18.35 -10.08
CA SER A 338 -9.21 19.51 -10.21
C SER A 338 -8.82 20.43 -11.37
N ASP A 339 -7.53 20.72 -11.50
CA ASP A 339 -7.01 21.58 -12.59
C ASP A 339 -7.18 20.90 -13.95
N SER A 340 -6.88 19.59 -14.04
CA SER A 340 -7.02 18.81 -15.29
C SER A 340 -8.46 18.68 -15.79
N ILE A 341 -9.46 18.82 -14.92
CA ILE A 341 -10.87 18.81 -15.30
C ILE A 341 -11.34 20.21 -15.69
N ALA A 342 -10.83 21.26 -15.05
CA ALA A 342 -11.19 22.63 -15.34
C ALA A 342 -10.68 23.12 -16.71
N ASP A 343 -9.60 22.52 -17.21
CA ASP A 343 -8.95 22.87 -18.51
C ASP A 343 -9.59 22.16 -19.72
N ASN A 344 -10.56 21.25 -19.50
CA ASN A 344 -11.30 20.56 -20.57
C ASN A 344 -12.69 21.18 -20.75
#